data_50c1686bacb1561e9a2cb7a8b786effe
#
_entry.id   50c1686bacb1561e9a2cb7a8b786effe
#
_cell.length_a   1.000
_cell.length_b   1.000
_cell.length_c   1.000
_cell.angle_alpha   90.00
_cell.angle_beta   90.00
_cell.angle_gamma   90.00
#
_symmetry.space_group_name_H-M   'P 1'
#
loop_
_entity.id
_entity.type
_entity.pdbx_description
1 polymer ?
#
loop_
_entity_poly.entity_id
_entity_poly.type
_entity_poly.pdbx_seq_one_letter_code
_entity_poly.pdbx_strand_id
1 'polypeptide(L)'
;MALAVGTLAPDFTVNDQQGNPFTLSSLKGKKVVMYFYPRDMTPGCTAEACSLRDNYAALQKAGYEILGVSSDDEKSHRKFIEKEKLPFRLLADVDKSVHAKYGTWVEKSMYGRKYMGTARVTYVIDENRIIREVIEQVDTRNHAHQILGTQPVAAPKPKAAKPAVKKKAPAKKAPKKKAVKVARKVVKKKK
;
A
#
# COMPACT_ATOMS: atom_id res chain seq x y z
N MET A 1 0.11 7.20 22.02
CA MET A 1 1.57 7.43 21.87
C MET A 1 2.21 6.14 21.41
N ALA A 2 3.17 6.22 20.49
CA ALA A 2 3.94 5.07 20.09
C ALA A 2 4.67 4.41 21.28
N LEU A 3 4.94 3.12 21.18
CA LEU A 3 5.65 2.40 22.23
C LEU A 3 7.12 2.83 22.27
N ALA A 4 7.72 2.80 23.48
CA ALA A 4 9.10 3.21 23.67
C ALA A 4 10.08 2.10 23.26
N VAL A 5 11.28 2.50 22.83
CA VAL A 5 12.45 1.61 22.66
C VAL A 5 12.76 0.91 23.98
N GLY A 6 13.16 -0.35 23.93
CA GLY A 6 13.46 -1.18 25.09
C GLY A 6 12.24 -1.90 25.69
N THR A 7 11.04 -1.60 25.25
CA THR A 7 9.82 -2.31 25.73
C THR A 7 9.59 -3.60 24.95
N LEU A 8 8.93 -4.57 25.61
CA LEU A 8 8.48 -5.78 24.96
C LEU A 8 7.36 -5.45 23.98
N ALA A 9 7.50 -5.86 22.72
CA ALA A 9 6.45 -5.71 21.71
C ALA A 9 5.22 -6.52 22.13
N PRO A 10 4.03 -5.88 22.28
CA PRO A 10 2.79 -6.55 22.64
C PRO A 10 2.45 -7.66 21.66
N ASP A 11 2.08 -8.82 22.18
CA ASP A 11 1.63 -9.91 21.33
C ASP A 11 0.21 -9.66 20.82
N PHE A 12 -0.06 -10.17 19.61
CA PHE A 12 -1.37 -10.06 18.97
C PHE A 12 -1.61 -11.20 18.00
N THR A 13 -2.87 -11.43 17.68
CA THR A 13 -3.29 -12.34 16.61
C THR A 13 -4.26 -11.61 15.70
N VAL A 14 -3.96 -11.56 14.41
CA VAL A 14 -4.82 -10.99 13.36
C VAL A 14 -4.67 -11.80 12.08
N ASN A 15 -5.59 -11.64 11.14
CA ASN A 15 -5.49 -12.33 9.86
C ASN A 15 -4.41 -11.73 8.96
N ASP A 16 -3.72 -12.59 8.25
CA ASP A 16 -2.87 -12.18 7.13
C ASP A 16 -3.72 -11.92 5.87
N GLN A 17 -3.10 -11.54 4.77
CA GLN A 17 -3.76 -11.29 3.49
C GLN A 17 -4.52 -12.49 2.92
N GLN A 18 -4.25 -13.70 3.39
CA GLN A 18 -4.93 -14.92 2.95
C GLN A 18 -6.10 -15.31 3.86
N GLY A 19 -6.29 -14.58 4.97
CA GLY A 19 -7.28 -14.86 5.99
C GLY A 19 -6.80 -15.88 7.03
N ASN A 20 -5.51 -16.23 7.02
CA ASN A 20 -4.96 -17.13 8.02
C ASN A 20 -4.60 -16.34 9.29
N PRO A 21 -4.89 -16.86 10.48
CA PRO A 21 -4.51 -16.22 11.73
C PRO A 21 -2.98 -16.18 11.86
N PHE A 22 -2.46 -15.00 12.12
CA PHE A 22 -1.04 -14.74 12.35
C PHE A 22 -0.84 -14.18 13.74
N THR A 23 0.10 -14.75 14.50
CA THR A 23 0.46 -14.28 15.84
C THR A 23 1.93 -13.81 15.83
N LEU A 24 2.21 -12.64 16.42
CA LEU A 24 3.57 -12.08 16.41
C LEU A 24 4.58 -13.00 17.10
N SER A 25 4.19 -13.68 18.18
CA SER A 25 5.05 -14.63 18.90
C SER A 25 5.49 -15.84 18.07
N SER A 26 4.83 -16.14 16.94
CA SER A 26 5.28 -17.16 15.99
C SER A 26 6.62 -16.83 15.33
N LEU A 27 7.02 -15.56 15.36
CA LEU A 27 8.31 -15.09 14.85
C LEU A 27 9.38 -14.96 15.95
N LYS A 28 9.18 -15.55 17.14
CA LYS A 28 10.21 -15.55 18.17
C LYS A 28 11.53 -16.12 17.64
N GLY A 29 12.64 -15.43 17.93
CA GLY A 29 13.96 -15.79 17.41
C GLY A 29 14.30 -15.16 16.08
N LYS A 30 13.41 -14.33 15.50
CA LYS A 30 13.66 -13.54 14.30
C LYS A 30 13.58 -12.05 14.60
N LYS A 31 14.34 -11.25 13.86
CA LYS A 31 14.17 -9.80 13.85
C LYS A 31 12.98 -9.45 12.99
N VAL A 32 12.14 -8.53 13.45
CA VAL A 32 10.91 -8.14 12.75
C VAL A 32 10.92 -6.64 12.47
N VAL A 33 10.64 -6.26 11.24
CA VAL A 33 10.28 -4.90 10.87
C VAL A 33 8.78 -4.86 10.68
N MET A 34 8.08 -4.19 11.60
CA MET A 34 6.64 -4.03 11.54
C MET A 34 6.29 -2.58 11.25
N TYR A 35 5.81 -2.31 10.04
CA TYR A 35 5.45 -0.97 9.62
C TYR A 35 3.94 -0.78 9.55
N PHE A 36 3.46 0.29 10.18
CA PHE A 36 2.06 0.72 10.16
C PHE A 36 1.87 1.78 9.08
N TYR A 37 0.87 1.58 8.24
CA TYR A 37 0.59 2.51 7.15
C TYR A 37 -0.92 2.78 7.02
N PRO A 38 -1.30 3.99 6.56
CA PRO A 38 -2.69 4.43 6.56
C PRO A 38 -3.65 3.62 5.69
N ARG A 39 -3.24 3.27 4.46
CA ARG A 39 -4.14 2.62 3.50
C ARG A 39 -3.42 2.03 2.30
N ASP A 40 -3.88 0.87 1.85
CA ASP A 40 -3.43 0.22 0.62
C ASP A 40 -3.57 1.11 -0.61
N MET A 41 -2.69 0.91 -1.58
CA MET A 41 -2.73 1.54 -2.91
C MET A 41 -2.72 3.08 -2.91
N THR A 42 -2.43 3.75 -1.78
CA THR A 42 -2.19 5.18 -1.77
C THR A 42 -0.74 5.49 -2.18
N PRO A 43 -0.45 6.65 -2.81
CA PRO A 43 0.88 6.93 -3.36
C PRO A 43 2.03 6.78 -2.36
N GLY A 44 1.88 7.31 -1.14
CA GLY A 44 2.90 7.22 -0.09
C GLY A 44 3.09 5.81 0.45
N CYS A 45 2.00 5.05 0.67
CA CYS A 45 2.08 3.67 1.15
C CYS A 45 2.63 2.72 0.07
N THR A 46 2.30 2.97 -1.20
CA THR A 46 2.88 2.24 -2.33
C THR A 46 4.38 2.50 -2.44
N ALA A 47 4.82 3.77 -2.31
CA ALA A 47 6.24 4.09 -2.34
C ALA A 47 7.01 3.40 -1.22
N GLU A 48 6.46 3.37 0.00
CA GLU A 48 7.03 2.69 1.16
C GLU A 48 7.13 1.17 0.95
N ALA A 49 6.04 0.53 0.54
CA ALA A 49 6.02 -0.90 0.27
C ALA A 49 6.99 -1.28 -0.87
N CYS A 50 7.08 -0.47 -1.93
CA CYS A 50 8.04 -0.67 -3.02
C CYS A 50 9.48 -0.51 -2.55
N SER A 51 9.79 0.48 -1.69
CA SER A 51 11.13 0.63 -1.10
C SER A 51 11.55 -0.62 -0.33
N LEU A 52 10.65 -1.19 0.48
CA LEU A 52 10.90 -2.43 1.21
C LEU A 52 11.03 -3.64 0.27
N ARG A 53 10.18 -3.76 -0.74
CA ARG A 53 10.23 -4.81 -1.76
C ARG A 53 11.56 -4.79 -2.53
N ASP A 54 11.96 -3.63 -3.03
CA ASP A 54 13.13 -3.49 -3.89
C ASP A 54 14.43 -3.78 -3.13
N ASN A 55 14.41 -3.66 -1.80
CA ASN A 55 15.52 -3.97 -0.91
C ASN A 55 15.29 -5.23 -0.05
N TYR A 56 14.28 -6.04 -0.39
CA TYR A 56 13.86 -7.17 0.44
C TYR A 56 14.98 -8.18 0.68
N ALA A 57 15.78 -8.50 -0.34
CA ALA A 57 16.91 -9.40 -0.20
C ALA A 57 17.97 -8.90 0.79
N ALA A 58 18.23 -7.59 0.83
CA ALA A 58 19.15 -6.98 1.80
C ALA A 58 18.58 -7.04 3.23
N LEU A 59 17.28 -6.77 3.39
CA LEU A 59 16.59 -6.87 4.68
C LEU A 59 16.58 -8.32 5.19
N GLN A 60 16.30 -9.29 4.34
CA GLN A 60 16.36 -10.72 4.70
C GLN A 60 17.79 -11.14 5.08
N LYS A 61 18.81 -10.68 4.34
CA LYS A 61 20.23 -10.95 4.68
C LYS A 61 20.62 -10.37 6.04
N ALA A 62 20.02 -9.24 6.44
CA ALA A 62 20.16 -8.65 7.76
C ALA A 62 19.34 -9.38 8.86
N GLY A 63 18.58 -10.41 8.48
CA GLY A 63 17.77 -11.24 9.38
C GLY A 63 16.38 -10.71 9.66
N TYR A 64 15.91 -9.71 8.93
CA TYR A 64 14.60 -9.10 9.16
C TYR A 64 13.46 -9.84 8.43
N GLU A 65 12.37 -10.10 9.14
CA GLU A 65 11.06 -10.44 8.61
C GLU A 65 10.21 -9.17 8.51
N ILE A 66 9.58 -8.92 7.37
CA ILE A 66 8.81 -7.69 7.14
C ILE A 66 7.32 -7.97 7.31
N LEU A 67 6.65 -7.15 8.09
CA LEU A 67 5.21 -7.18 8.32
C LEU A 67 4.61 -5.80 8.07
N GLY A 68 3.67 -5.69 7.15
CA GLY A 68 2.87 -4.48 6.99
C GLY A 68 1.56 -4.61 7.76
N VAL A 69 1.14 -3.56 8.44
CA VAL A 69 -0.11 -3.52 9.22
C VAL A 69 -0.94 -2.32 8.80
N SER A 70 -2.16 -2.56 8.38
CA SER A 70 -3.14 -1.50 8.13
C SER A 70 -4.54 -1.91 8.58
N SER A 71 -5.46 -0.96 8.55
CA SER A 71 -6.88 -1.21 8.85
C SER A 71 -7.68 -1.70 7.64
N ASP A 72 -7.02 -1.95 6.51
CA ASP A 72 -7.64 -2.53 5.32
C ASP A 72 -7.92 -4.03 5.53
N ASP A 73 -8.85 -4.57 4.74
CA ASP A 73 -9.23 -5.98 4.79
C ASP A 73 -8.27 -6.87 3.97
N GLU A 74 -8.40 -8.18 4.16
CA GLU A 74 -7.58 -9.18 3.48
C GLU A 74 -7.72 -9.11 1.94
N LYS A 75 -8.91 -8.72 1.44
CA LYS A 75 -9.16 -8.59 0.01
C LYS A 75 -8.39 -7.41 -0.59
N SER A 76 -8.31 -6.30 0.14
CA SER A 76 -7.51 -5.14 -0.23
C SER A 76 -6.02 -5.49 -0.25
N HIS A 77 -5.54 -6.14 0.81
CA HIS A 77 -4.15 -6.60 0.93
C HIS A 77 -3.74 -7.54 -0.21
N ARG A 78 -4.58 -8.52 -0.57
CA ARG A 78 -4.30 -9.39 -1.72
C ARG A 78 -4.11 -8.62 -3.01
N LYS A 79 -4.99 -7.66 -3.31
CA LYS A 79 -4.87 -6.80 -4.50
C LYS A 79 -3.60 -5.95 -4.47
N PHE A 80 -3.24 -5.43 -3.30
CA PHE A 80 -2.05 -4.62 -3.15
C PHE A 80 -0.78 -5.44 -3.35
N ILE A 81 -0.69 -6.63 -2.75
CA ILE A 81 0.41 -7.58 -2.93
C ILE A 81 0.56 -7.99 -4.39
N GLU A 82 -0.54 -8.36 -5.04
CA GLU A 82 -0.53 -8.78 -6.45
C GLU A 82 -0.07 -7.65 -7.37
N LYS A 83 -0.64 -6.46 -7.20
CA LYS A 83 -0.32 -5.29 -8.02
C LYS A 83 1.13 -4.85 -7.89
N GLU A 84 1.63 -4.75 -6.67
CA GLU A 84 2.97 -4.26 -6.40
C GLU A 84 4.01 -5.39 -6.24
N LYS A 85 3.59 -6.66 -6.35
CA LYS A 85 4.44 -7.86 -6.22
C LYS A 85 5.21 -7.87 -4.90
N LEU A 86 4.52 -7.64 -3.79
CA LEU A 86 5.15 -7.57 -2.48
C LEU A 86 5.54 -8.97 -2.00
N PRO A 87 6.81 -9.22 -1.62
CA PRO A 87 7.29 -10.53 -1.21
C PRO A 87 7.09 -10.83 0.28
N PHE A 88 6.42 -9.94 1.02
CA PHE A 88 6.22 -10.02 2.46
C PHE A 88 4.74 -9.95 2.83
N ARG A 89 4.46 -10.25 4.10
CA ARG A 89 3.11 -10.39 4.63
C ARG A 89 2.48 -9.06 4.99
N LEU A 90 1.18 -8.91 4.68
CA LEU A 90 0.34 -7.82 5.16
C LEU A 90 -0.70 -8.37 6.14
N LEU A 91 -0.94 -7.63 7.21
CA LEU A 91 -1.80 -7.99 8.33
C LEU A 91 -3.02 -7.09 8.38
N ALA A 92 -4.21 -7.69 8.36
CA ALA A 92 -5.49 -7.00 8.34
C ALA A 92 -5.98 -6.70 9.76
N ASP A 93 -5.67 -5.52 10.27
CA ASP A 93 -6.13 -5.06 11.60
C ASP A 93 -7.43 -4.24 11.46
N VAL A 94 -8.48 -4.88 10.96
CA VAL A 94 -9.78 -4.25 10.66
C VAL A 94 -10.43 -3.65 11.90
N ASP A 95 -10.29 -4.29 13.04
CA ASP A 95 -10.81 -3.85 14.34
C ASP A 95 -9.90 -2.85 15.08
N LYS A 96 -8.71 -2.54 14.54
CA LYS A 96 -7.68 -1.64 15.08
C LYS A 96 -7.14 -2.06 16.46
N SER A 97 -7.26 -3.33 16.80
CA SER A 97 -6.78 -3.85 18.09
C SER A 97 -5.24 -3.79 18.19
N VAL A 98 -4.53 -4.11 17.09
CA VAL A 98 -3.07 -3.98 16.99
C VAL A 98 -2.66 -2.51 16.99
N HIS A 99 -3.35 -1.67 16.21
CA HIS A 99 -3.11 -0.23 16.21
C HIS A 99 -3.23 0.37 17.60
N ALA A 100 -4.25 -0.04 18.38
CA ALA A 100 -4.44 0.43 19.75
C ALA A 100 -3.29 -0.02 20.67
N LYS A 101 -2.88 -1.29 20.60
CA LYS A 101 -1.76 -1.84 21.39
C LYS A 101 -0.43 -1.14 21.11
N TYR A 102 -0.18 -0.76 19.85
CA TYR A 102 1.06 -0.11 19.41
C TYR A 102 0.97 1.42 19.40
N GLY A 103 -0.18 2.00 19.80
CA GLY A 103 -0.37 3.45 19.88
C GLY A 103 -0.34 4.16 18.54
N THR A 104 -0.64 3.44 17.45
CA THR A 104 -0.61 3.97 16.08
C THR A 104 -1.96 4.43 15.55
N TRP A 105 -3.04 4.26 16.33
CA TRP A 105 -4.36 4.82 16.02
C TRP A 105 -4.49 6.17 16.68
N VAL A 106 -4.36 7.24 15.91
CA VAL A 106 -4.24 8.61 16.45
C VAL A 106 -5.20 9.57 15.79
N GLU A 107 -5.55 10.66 16.53
CA GLU A 107 -6.28 11.77 15.96
C GLU A 107 -5.39 12.53 14.96
N LYS A 108 -5.89 12.72 13.77
CA LYS A 108 -5.29 13.51 12.70
C LYS A 108 -6.19 14.69 12.34
N SER A 109 -5.61 15.73 11.79
CA SER A 109 -6.36 16.87 11.26
C SER A 109 -6.04 17.06 9.78
N MET A 110 -7.07 17.25 8.97
CA MET A 110 -6.93 17.58 7.55
C MET A 110 -8.00 18.62 7.17
N TYR A 111 -7.57 19.76 6.66
CA TYR A 111 -8.43 20.90 6.31
C TYR A 111 -9.36 21.34 7.47
N GLY A 112 -8.83 21.33 8.71
CA GLY A 112 -9.58 21.74 9.91
C GLY A 112 -10.55 20.67 10.46
N ARG A 113 -10.69 19.52 9.81
CA ARG A 113 -11.50 18.40 10.29
C ARG A 113 -10.62 17.37 11.00
N LYS A 114 -11.02 17.00 12.20
CA LYS A 114 -10.38 15.94 13.00
C LYS A 114 -10.93 14.59 12.61
N TYR A 115 -10.07 13.60 12.50
CA TYR A 115 -10.43 12.21 12.23
C TYR A 115 -9.42 11.26 12.86
N MET A 116 -9.84 10.04 13.18
CA MET A 116 -8.95 8.99 13.64
C MET A 116 -8.30 8.27 12.45
N GLY A 117 -7.02 7.99 12.54
CA GLY A 117 -6.32 7.30 11.46
C GLY A 117 -4.97 6.74 11.88
N THR A 118 -4.44 5.80 11.07
CA THR A 118 -3.15 5.16 11.32
C THR A 118 -2.01 6.16 11.20
N ALA A 119 -1.21 6.31 12.25
CA ALA A 119 0.09 6.96 12.17
C ALA A 119 1.05 6.07 11.36
N ARG A 120 1.88 6.70 10.52
CA ARG A 120 2.95 5.99 9.83
C ARG A 120 4.11 5.85 10.80
N VAL A 121 4.30 4.64 11.33
CA VAL A 121 5.33 4.31 12.31
C VAL A 121 5.88 2.94 11.99
N THR A 122 7.18 2.77 12.11
CA THR A 122 7.82 1.47 11.97
C THR A 122 8.53 1.08 13.25
N TYR A 123 8.28 -0.13 13.69
CA TYR A 123 8.94 -0.75 14.83
C TYR A 123 9.95 -1.77 14.33
N VAL A 124 11.20 -1.62 14.74
CA VAL A 124 12.25 -2.63 14.57
C VAL A 124 12.35 -3.42 15.86
N ILE A 125 12.07 -4.70 15.78
CA ILE A 125 11.91 -5.62 16.92
C ILE A 125 12.99 -6.70 16.82
N ASP A 126 13.64 -7.03 17.92
CA ASP A 126 14.67 -8.06 17.96
C ASP A 126 14.11 -9.48 18.15
N GLU A 127 15.01 -10.46 18.22
CA GLU A 127 14.70 -11.88 18.36
C GLU A 127 13.98 -12.22 19.69
N ASN A 128 14.11 -11.35 20.69
CA ASN A 128 13.45 -11.46 22.01
C ASN A 128 12.15 -10.66 22.08
N ARG A 129 11.68 -10.12 20.95
CA ARG A 129 10.52 -9.23 20.84
C ARG A 129 10.71 -7.89 21.58
N ILE A 130 11.94 -7.44 21.79
CA ILE A 130 12.19 -6.11 22.34
C ILE A 130 12.24 -5.10 21.18
N ILE A 131 11.53 -4.00 21.33
CA ILE A 131 11.58 -2.88 20.38
C ILE A 131 12.95 -2.23 20.46
N ARG A 132 13.71 -2.28 19.36
CA ARG A 132 15.05 -1.70 19.27
C ARG A 132 15.06 -0.31 18.67
N GLU A 133 14.10 -0.05 17.80
CA GLU A 133 13.97 1.24 17.14
C GLU A 133 12.50 1.55 16.83
N VAL A 134 12.16 2.84 16.87
CA VAL A 134 10.84 3.36 16.48
C VAL A 134 11.06 4.48 15.47
N ILE A 135 10.65 4.28 14.23
CA ILE A 135 10.78 5.26 13.15
C ILE A 135 9.43 5.94 12.97
N GLU A 136 9.28 7.14 13.51
CA GLU A 136 8.05 7.95 13.38
C GLU A 136 8.07 8.85 12.14
N GLN A 137 9.27 9.26 11.70
CA GLN A 137 9.46 10.05 10.48
C GLN A 137 9.92 9.15 9.35
N VAL A 138 8.98 8.46 8.74
CA VAL A 138 9.26 7.50 7.67
C VAL A 138 9.48 8.22 6.34
N ASP A 139 10.68 8.07 5.76
CA ASP A 139 10.92 8.39 4.35
C ASP A 139 10.39 7.26 3.47
N THR A 140 9.20 7.42 2.94
CA THR A 140 8.50 6.38 2.18
C THR A 140 9.27 5.89 0.94
N ARG A 141 10.17 6.71 0.39
CA ARG A 141 10.96 6.33 -0.79
C ARG A 141 12.25 5.61 -0.44
N ASN A 142 12.78 5.86 0.76
CA ASN A 142 14.06 5.31 1.22
C ASN A 142 13.91 4.50 2.52
N HIS A 143 12.73 3.98 2.79
CA HIS A 143 12.41 3.36 4.08
C HIS A 143 13.30 2.16 4.42
N ALA A 144 13.61 1.31 3.44
CA ALA A 144 14.52 0.20 3.63
C ALA A 144 15.92 0.66 4.08
N HIS A 145 16.41 1.78 3.55
CA HIS A 145 17.70 2.34 3.92
C HIS A 145 17.70 2.94 5.34
N GLN A 146 16.56 3.53 5.75
CA GLN A 146 16.40 3.97 7.15
C GLN A 146 16.54 2.78 8.10
N ILE A 147 15.87 1.66 7.82
CA ILE A 147 15.91 0.45 8.66
C ILE A 147 17.30 -0.18 8.67
N LEU A 148 18.00 -0.20 7.55
CA LEU A 148 19.34 -0.77 7.44
C LEU A 148 20.44 0.16 7.99
N GLY A 149 20.11 1.41 8.34
CA GLY A 149 21.08 2.41 8.77
C GLY A 149 22.09 2.80 7.67
N THR A 150 21.73 2.56 6.39
CA THR A 150 22.57 2.83 5.24
C THR A 150 22.11 4.08 4.51
N GLN A 151 23.05 4.89 3.97
CA GLN A 151 22.70 5.98 3.09
C GLN A 151 22.04 5.42 1.80
N PRO A 152 21.00 6.08 1.26
CA PRO A 152 20.40 5.62 0.02
C PRO A 152 21.44 5.62 -1.09
N VAL A 153 21.79 4.46 -1.60
CA VAL A 153 22.51 4.35 -2.88
C VAL A 153 21.55 4.96 -3.91
N ALA A 154 22.01 5.98 -4.65
CA ALA A 154 21.19 6.69 -5.63
C ALA A 154 20.43 5.65 -6.47
N ALA A 155 19.10 5.64 -6.31
CA ALA A 155 18.25 4.70 -7.03
C ALA A 155 18.55 4.83 -8.53
N PRO A 156 18.70 3.73 -9.28
CA PRO A 156 18.77 3.83 -10.73
C PRO A 156 17.53 4.59 -11.18
N LYS A 157 17.72 5.76 -11.81
CA LYS A 157 16.64 6.57 -12.37
C LYS A 157 15.75 5.60 -13.14
N PRO A 158 14.43 5.58 -12.93
CA PRO A 158 13.56 4.76 -13.74
C PRO A 158 13.85 5.08 -15.19
N LYS A 159 14.28 4.09 -15.97
CA LYS A 159 14.44 4.24 -17.43
C LYS A 159 13.10 4.76 -17.91
N ALA A 160 13.12 6.02 -18.39
CA ALA A 160 11.95 6.66 -18.95
C ALA A 160 11.32 5.68 -19.94
N ALA A 161 10.12 5.23 -19.64
CA ALA A 161 9.32 4.48 -20.59
C ALA A 161 9.23 5.36 -21.84
N LYS A 162 9.76 4.87 -22.98
CA LYS A 162 9.66 5.54 -24.27
C LYS A 162 8.19 5.91 -24.48
N PRO A 163 7.86 7.15 -24.84
CA PRO A 163 6.48 7.54 -25.10
C PRO A 163 5.92 6.60 -26.18
N ALA A 164 4.82 5.93 -25.86
CA ALA A 164 4.10 5.10 -26.82
C ALA A 164 3.75 5.97 -28.03
N VAL A 165 4.26 5.58 -29.19
CA VAL A 165 3.96 6.19 -30.48
C VAL A 165 2.45 6.16 -30.66
N LYS A 166 1.79 7.32 -30.62
CA LYS A 166 0.40 7.46 -30.96
C LYS A 166 0.22 7.05 -32.41
N LYS A 167 -0.29 5.84 -32.67
CA LYS A 167 -0.78 5.44 -33.99
C LYS A 167 -1.91 6.39 -34.33
N LYS A 168 -1.69 7.25 -35.36
CA LYS A 168 -2.72 8.06 -35.99
C LYS A 168 -3.83 7.12 -36.48
N ALA A 169 -5.05 7.32 -35.98
CA ALA A 169 -6.24 6.68 -36.54
C ALA A 169 -6.47 7.17 -37.96
N PRO A 170 -6.86 6.30 -38.90
CA PRO A 170 -7.16 6.72 -40.28
C PRO A 170 -8.45 7.57 -40.28
N ALA A 171 -8.39 8.71 -40.97
CA ALA A 171 -9.51 9.61 -41.16
C ALA A 171 -10.68 8.89 -41.86
N LYS A 172 -11.82 8.79 -41.20
CA LYS A 172 -13.08 8.32 -41.80
C LYS A 172 -13.59 9.41 -42.76
N LYS A 173 -13.63 9.06 -44.06
CA LYS A 173 -14.30 9.87 -45.10
C LYS A 173 -15.80 9.94 -44.79
N ALA A 174 -16.34 11.15 -44.77
CA ALA A 174 -17.75 11.41 -44.59
C ALA A 174 -18.57 10.87 -45.82
N PRO A 175 -19.73 10.23 -45.63
CA PRO A 175 -20.57 9.86 -46.72
C PRO A 175 -21.37 11.06 -47.27
N LYS A 176 -21.35 11.24 -48.58
CA LYS A 176 -22.10 12.24 -49.32
C LYS A 176 -23.61 12.02 -49.12
N LYS A 177 -24.33 13.07 -48.70
CA LYS A 177 -25.79 13.12 -48.65
C LYS A 177 -26.37 12.99 -50.07
N LYS A 178 -27.09 11.90 -50.34
CA LYS A 178 -28.01 11.82 -51.46
C LYS A 178 -29.37 12.32 -51.01
N ALA A 179 -29.85 13.37 -51.67
CA ALA A 179 -31.18 13.90 -51.52
C ALA A 179 -32.19 12.87 -52.06
N VAL A 180 -33.17 12.48 -51.24
CA VAL A 180 -34.31 11.71 -51.67
C VAL A 180 -35.54 12.61 -51.61
N LYS A 181 -36.15 12.79 -52.78
CA LYS A 181 -37.37 13.55 -53.03
C LYS A 181 -38.56 12.99 -52.23
N VAL A 182 -39.25 13.93 -51.60
CA VAL A 182 -40.57 13.71 -50.97
C VAL A 182 -41.62 13.42 -52.05
N ALA A 183 -42.30 12.30 -51.96
CA ALA A 183 -43.52 12.06 -52.59
C ALA A 183 -44.68 12.03 -51.58
N ARG A 184 -45.46 13.09 -51.59
CA ARG A 184 -46.76 13.18 -50.90
C ARG A 184 -47.70 12.14 -51.46
N LYS A 185 -48.32 11.30 -50.58
CA LYS A 185 -49.58 10.60 -50.94
C LYS A 185 -50.57 10.88 -49.80
N VAL A 186 -51.58 11.65 -50.25
CA VAL A 186 -52.82 11.89 -49.56
C VAL A 186 -53.69 10.62 -49.69
N VAL A 187 -54.22 10.11 -48.60
CA VAL A 187 -55.35 9.20 -48.61
C VAL A 187 -56.35 9.58 -47.56
N LYS A 188 -57.52 9.82 -48.03
CA LYS A 188 -58.77 10.25 -47.44
C LYS A 188 -59.31 9.30 -46.35
N LYS A 189 -59.96 9.95 -45.34
CA LYS A 189 -61.06 9.50 -44.48
C LYS A 189 -62.03 8.48 -45.10
N LYS A 190 -62.48 7.54 -44.27
CA LYS A 190 -63.86 7.08 -44.03
C LYS A 190 -63.79 5.97 -43.00
N LYS A 191 -64.54 5.95 -42.03
CA LYS A 191 -65.79 6.10 -41.30
C LYS A 191 -65.52 5.60 -39.86
#